data_f1b288cf5c92aaea30bc50b0b1fe21ce
#
_entry.id   f1b288cf5c92aaea30bc50b0b1fe21ce
#
_cell.length_a   1.000
_cell.length_b   1.000
_cell.length_c   1.000
_cell.angle_alpha   90.00
_cell.angle_beta   90.00
_cell.angle_gamma   90.00
#
_symmetry.space_group_name_H-M   'P 1'
#
loop_
_entity.id
_entity.type
_entity.pdbx_description
1 polymer ?
#
loop_
_entity_poly.entity_id
_entity_poly.type
_entity_poly.pdbx_seq_one_letter_code
_entity_poly.pdbx_strand_id
1 'polypeptide(L)'
;TPNQNDNETLLKFQKKFVEKLLSYSLDYNNILYCMDNETSGEEAWGAFWAGFIKNKADEAGKKVYLTEMWDAWDLKSEQHKRTFDHPERYAFCDVSQNNHQRDQAHWDNFQWVRRYISSQPRPINTVKTYGADGGRHGTTNNAIDSWWRHLLGGVASARFHRPPTGLGLSELTMASVKA
;
A
#
# COMPACT_ATOMS: atom_id res chain seq x y z
N THR A 1 -13.24 -12.12 9.87
CA THR A 1 -13.58 -10.82 10.50
C THR A 1 -13.16 -10.82 11.96
N PRO A 2 -12.94 -9.67 12.59
CA PRO A 2 -12.65 -9.60 14.03
C PRO A 2 -13.71 -10.29 14.91
N ASN A 3 -14.93 -10.44 14.39
CA ASN A 3 -16.05 -11.09 15.07
C ASN A 3 -16.25 -12.55 14.62
N GLN A 4 -15.44 -13.09 13.72
CA GLN A 4 -15.52 -14.49 13.37
C GLN A 4 -15.12 -15.35 14.57
N ASN A 5 -15.93 -16.34 14.87
CA ASN A 5 -15.73 -17.31 15.96
C ASN A 5 -15.85 -16.73 17.38
N ASP A 6 -16.49 -15.57 17.57
CA ASP A 6 -16.75 -14.95 18.89
C ASP A 6 -15.53 -14.93 19.82
N ASN A 7 -14.33 -14.79 19.27
CA ASN A 7 -13.10 -14.81 20.04
C ASN A 7 -12.79 -13.42 20.62
N GLU A 8 -13.61 -13.00 21.58
CA GLU A 8 -13.45 -11.71 22.27
C GLU A 8 -12.09 -11.57 22.94
N THR A 9 -11.54 -12.67 23.46
CA THR A 9 -10.22 -12.67 24.09
C THR A 9 -9.14 -12.31 23.08
N LEU A 10 -9.15 -12.94 21.91
CA LEU A 10 -8.20 -12.65 20.84
C LEU A 10 -8.34 -11.18 20.38
N LEU A 11 -9.57 -10.75 20.14
CA LEU A 11 -9.85 -9.38 19.70
C LEU A 11 -9.36 -8.35 20.74
N LYS A 12 -9.53 -8.62 22.03
CA LYS A 12 -9.00 -7.77 23.09
C LYS A 12 -7.48 -7.60 23.03
N PHE A 13 -6.74 -8.69 22.77
CA PHE A 13 -5.29 -8.62 22.62
C PHE A 13 -4.88 -7.91 21.33
N GLN A 14 -5.56 -8.16 20.22
CA GLN A 14 -5.32 -7.46 18.96
C GLN A 14 -5.53 -5.95 19.11
N LYS A 15 -6.61 -5.51 19.74
CA LYS A 15 -6.86 -4.08 20.01
C LYS A 15 -5.75 -3.47 20.86
N LYS A 16 -5.33 -4.13 21.94
CA LYS A 16 -4.22 -3.65 22.78
C LYS A 16 -2.90 -3.55 21.99
N PHE A 17 -2.64 -4.50 21.09
CA PHE A 17 -1.46 -4.45 20.23
C PHE A 17 -1.51 -3.24 19.29
N VAL A 18 -2.63 -3.02 18.61
CA VAL A 18 -2.81 -1.87 17.73
C VAL A 18 -2.73 -0.55 18.52
N GLU A 19 -3.38 -0.45 19.69
CA GLU A 19 -3.28 0.72 20.58
C GLU A 19 -1.83 0.99 20.98
N LYS A 20 -1.05 -0.05 21.26
CA LYS A 20 0.37 0.11 21.57
C LYS A 20 1.18 0.62 20.40
N LEU A 21 0.93 0.14 19.18
CA LEU A 21 1.56 0.68 17.97
C LEU A 21 1.19 2.16 17.76
N LEU A 22 -0.08 2.50 17.92
CA LEU A 22 -0.58 3.86 17.77
C LEU A 22 0.02 4.80 18.81
N SER A 23 0.28 4.33 20.05
CA SER A 23 0.92 5.15 21.10
C SER A 23 2.33 5.63 20.75
N TYR A 24 2.97 5.02 19.74
CA TYR A 24 4.26 5.49 19.22
C TYR A 24 4.08 6.23 17.90
N SER A 25 3.19 5.76 17.02
CA SER A 25 3.12 6.24 15.65
C SER A 25 2.30 7.51 15.47
N LEU A 26 1.32 7.78 16.33
CA LEU A 26 0.47 8.97 16.20
C LEU A 26 1.18 10.30 16.45
N ASP A 27 2.38 10.27 17.03
CA ASP A 27 3.19 11.48 17.21
C ASP A 27 3.89 11.94 15.94
N TYR A 28 3.87 11.11 14.88
CA TYR A 28 4.53 11.39 13.61
C TYR A 28 3.52 11.61 12.48
N ASN A 29 3.74 12.65 11.67
CA ASN A 29 2.84 13.04 10.59
C ASN A 29 3.15 12.37 9.23
N ASN A 30 4.24 11.59 9.17
CA ASN A 30 4.76 10.96 7.96
C ASN A 30 4.52 9.45 7.90
N ILE A 31 3.54 8.95 8.62
CA ILE A 31 3.19 7.53 8.67
C ILE A 31 1.95 7.27 7.82
N LEU A 32 2.05 6.27 6.93
CA LEU A 32 0.96 5.70 6.17
C LEU A 32 0.61 4.32 6.78
N TYR A 33 -0.66 4.10 7.04
CA TYR A 33 -1.15 2.85 7.64
C TYR A 33 -1.78 1.97 6.58
N CYS A 34 -1.31 0.73 6.49
CA CYS A 34 -1.91 -0.31 5.67
C CYS A 34 -2.51 -1.38 6.61
N MET A 35 -3.79 -1.69 6.42
CA MET A 35 -4.50 -2.58 7.36
C MET A 35 -3.98 -4.00 7.27
N ASP A 36 -3.68 -4.47 6.07
CA ASP A 36 -3.10 -5.81 5.85
C ASP A 36 -2.15 -5.78 4.65
N ASN A 37 -1.35 -6.83 4.50
CA ASN A 37 -0.39 -6.98 3.42
C ASN A 37 -0.77 -8.18 2.55
N GLU A 38 -0.99 -7.95 1.25
CA GLU A 38 -1.34 -9.01 0.28
C GLU A 38 -2.50 -9.87 0.78
N THR A 39 -3.59 -9.22 1.16
CA THR A 39 -4.73 -9.93 1.72
C THR A 39 -5.74 -10.37 0.65
N SER A 40 -6.23 -11.59 0.78
CA SER A 40 -7.45 -12.07 0.13
C SER A 40 -8.62 -12.22 1.11
N GLY A 41 -8.47 -11.64 2.30
CA GLY A 41 -9.48 -11.65 3.35
C GLY A 41 -10.76 -10.90 2.99
N GLU A 42 -11.69 -10.89 3.93
CA GLU A 42 -12.95 -10.17 3.77
C GLU A 42 -12.77 -8.66 3.96
N GLU A 43 -13.50 -7.89 3.17
CA GLU A 43 -13.51 -6.42 3.28
C GLU A 43 -13.84 -5.92 4.69
N ALA A 44 -14.76 -6.60 5.37
CA ALA A 44 -15.19 -6.25 6.73
C ALA A 44 -14.04 -6.26 7.75
N TRP A 45 -12.99 -7.07 7.52
CA TRP A 45 -11.83 -7.11 8.40
C TRP A 45 -11.01 -5.81 8.29
N GLY A 46 -10.66 -5.41 7.08
CA GLY A 46 -9.94 -4.15 6.84
C GLY A 46 -10.75 -2.93 7.28
N ALA A 47 -12.05 -2.92 6.97
CA ALA A 47 -12.97 -1.85 7.39
C ALA A 47 -13.03 -1.69 8.92
N PHE A 48 -13.07 -2.80 9.66
CA PHE A 48 -13.04 -2.76 11.13
C PHE A 48 -11.77 -2.11 11.67
N TRP A 49 -10.60 -2.54 11.19
CA TRP A 49 -9.34 -1.99 11.69
C TRP A 49 -9.11 -0.55 11.23
N ALA A 50 -9.50 -0.20 10.02
CA ALA A 50 -9.48 1.18 9.54
C ALA A 50 -10.32 2.10 10.44
N GLY A 51 -11.56 1.67 10.77
CA GLY A 51 -12.43 2.38 11.70
C GLY A 51 -11.84 2.47 13.11
N PHE A 52 -11.27 1.39 13.62
CA PHE A 52 -10.64 1.37 14.95
C PHE A 52 -9.47 2.35 15.04
N ILE A 53 -8.56 2.32 14.04
CA ILE A 53 -7.40 3.22 14.01
C ILE A 53 -7.85 4.68 13.86
N LYS A 54 -8.81 4.93 12.97
CA LYS A 54 -9.35 6.28 12.77
C LYS A 54 -9.95 6.83 14.06
N ASN A 55 -10.79 6.06 14.76
CA ASN A 55 -11.38 6.48 16.02
C ASN A 55 -10.32 6.81 17.08
N LYS A 56 -9.27 5.98 17.21
CA LYS A 56 -8.17 6.24 18.14
C LYS A 56 -7.36 7.49 17.77
N ALA A 57 -7.19 7.75 16.51
CA ALA A 57 -6.54 8.98 16.05
C ALA A 57 -7.41 10.21 16.34
N ASP A 58 -8.71 10.13 16.06
CA ASP A 58 -9.67 11.21 16.34
C ASP A 58 -9.72 11.52 17.85
N GLU A 59 -9.76 10.50 18.73
CA GLU A 59 -9.65 10.63 20.19
C GLU A 59 -8.39 11.37 20.60
N ALA A 60 -7.28 11.17 19.89
CA ALA A 60 -5.99 11.83 20.13
C ALA A 60 -5.84 13.19 19.44
N GLY A 61 -6.84 13.66 18.69
CA GLY A 61 -6.75 14.89 17.87
C GLY A 61 -5.76 14.79 16.73
N LYS A 62 -5.52 13.58 16.19
CA LYS A 62 -4.52 13.28 15.15
C LYS A 62 -5.20 12.86 13.85
N LYS A 63 -4.54 13.13 12.73
CA LYS A 63 -4.98 12.68 11.41
C LYS A 63 -4.16 11.47 10.98
N VAL A 64 -4.82 10.45 10.44
CA VAL A 64 -4.20 9.25 9.90
C VAL A 64 -4.54 9.06 8.43
N TYR A 65 -3.63 8.41 7.68
CA TYR A 65 -3.82 8.09 6.28
C TYR A 65 -3.80 6.57 6.13
N LEU A 66 -4.93 6.01 5.71
CA LEU A 66 -5.19 4.57 5.71
C LEU A 66 -5.31 4.05 4.28
N THR A 67 -4.90 2.82 4.07
CA THR A 67 -5.11 2.02 2.86
C THR A 67 -5.24 0.54 3.19
N GLU A 68 -5.50 -0.27 2.15
CA GLU A 68 -5.46 -1.73 2.18
C GLU A 68 -4.64 -2.24 0.99
N MET A 69 -3.85 -3.29 1.18
CA MET A 69 -3.10 -3.94 0.11
C MET A 69 -3.71 -5.31 -0.19
N TRP A 70 -4.51 -5.37 -1.24
CA TRP A 70 -5.15 -6.60 -1.72
C TRP A 70 -4.16 -7.49 -2.48
N ASP A 71 -4.37 -8.80 -2.48
CA ASP A 71 -3.47 -9.77 -3.11
C ASP A 71 -3.71 -9.97 -4.62
N ALA A 72 -4.83 -9.51 -5.15
CA ALA A 72 -5.15 -9.66 -6.57
C ALA A 72 -4.13 -8.95 -7.47
N TRP A 73 -3.61 -9.66 -8.47
CA TRP A 73 -2.64 -9.11 -9.43
C TRP A 73 -3.28 -8.23 -10.50
N ASP A 74 -4.57 -8.35 -10.69
CA ASP A 74 -5.34 -7.46 -11.55
C ASP A 74 -5.90 -6.30 -10.73
N LEU A 75 -5.40 -5.09 -10.96
CA LEU A 75 -5.87 -3.88 -10.29
C LEU A 75 -7.33 -3.54 -10.59
N LYS A 76 -7.94 -4.18 -11.61
CA LYS A 76 -9.36 -4.00 -11.96
C LYS A 76 -10.28 -4.96 -11.21
N SER A 77 -9.70 -5.86 -10.42
CA SER A 77 -10.47 -6.84 -9.64
C SER A 77 -11.36 -6.17 -8.59
N GLU A 78 -12.42 -6.87 -8.20
CA GLU A 78 -13.32 -6.43 -7.13
C GLU A 78 -12.60 -6.23 -5.80
N GLN A 79 -11.50 -6.94 -5.55
CA GLN A 79 -10.71 -6.74 -4.34
C GLN A 79 -10.16 -5.30 -4.26
N HIS A 80 -9.51 -4.81 -5.32
CA HIS A 80 -8.96 -3.45 -5.32
C HIS A 80 -10.05 -2.37 -5.28
N LYS A 81 -11.20 -2.62 -5.88
CA LYS A 81 -12.35 -1.70 -5.82
C LYS A 81 -12.83 -1.47 -4.39
N ARG A 82 -12.70 -2.44 -3.48
CA ARG A 82 -13.00 -2.27 -2.05
C ARG A 82 -12.19 -1.13 -1.40
N THR A 83 -11.02 -0.79 -1.94
CA THR A 83 -10.26 0.40 -1.53
C THR A 83 -10.62 1.59 -2.41
N PHE A 84 -10.71 1.41 -3.72
CA PHE A 84 -10.94 2.50 -4.66
C PHE A 84 -12.32 3.15 -4.50
N ASP A 85 -13.34 2.39 -4.13
CA ASP A 85 -14.72 2.86 -3.98
C ASP A 85 -15.01 3.46 -2.59
N HIS A 86 -14.03 3.39 -1.66
CA HIS A 86 -14.19 3.87 -0.28
C HIS A 86 -13.22 5.01 0.09
N PRO A 87 -13.31 6.19 -0.57
CA PRO A 87 -12.45 7.35 -0.27
C PRO A 87 -12.67 7.92 1.13
N GLU A 88 -13.84 7.71 1.73
CA GLU A 88 -14.17 8.11 3.10
C GLU A 88 -13.38 7.32 4.15
N ARG A 89 -12.94 6.12 3.78
CA ARG A 89 -12.19 5.19 4.64
C ARG A 89 -10.70 5.20 4.32
N TYR A 90 -10.37 5.17 3.03
CA TYR A 90 -9.00 4.99 2.54
C TYR A 90 -8.50 6.27 1.86
N ALA A 91 -7.56 6.94 2.51
CA ALA A 91 -7.04 8.23 2.08
C ALA A 91 -6.05 8.15 0.90
N PHE A 92 -5.56 6.95 0.57
CA PHE A 92 -4.70 6.68 -0.58
C PHE A 92 -4.92 5.26 -1.11
N CYS A 93 -4.46 5.00 -2.32
CA CYS A 93 -4.64 3.74 -3.03
C CYS A 93 -3.31 3.00 -3.15
N ASP A 94 -3.18 1.82 -2.56
CA ASP A 94 -2.04 0.95 -2.81
C ASP A 94 -2.25 0.15 -4.10
N VAL A 95 -1.22 0.17 -4.96
CA VAL A 95 -1.20 -0.55 -6.24
C VAL A 95 0.02 -1.47 -6.35
N SER A 96 0.56 -1.89 -5.23
CA SER A 96 1.80 -2.66 -5.15
C SER A 96 1.75 -3.97 -5.95
N GLN A 97 0.58 -4.59 -6.07
CA GLN A 97 0.40 -5.84 -6.83
C GLN A 97 0.54 -5.66 -8.36
N ASN A 98 0.57 -4.43 -8.85
CA ASN A 98 0.95 -4.15 -10.24
C ASN A 98 2.40 -4.58 -10.57
N ASN A 99 3.19 -4.92 -9.55
CA ASN A 99 4.53 -5.49 -9.73
C ASN A 99 4.55 -6.81 -10.56
N HIS A 100 3.43 -7.49 -10.67
CA HIS A 100 3.25 -8.69 -11.49
C HIS A 100 3.11 -8.38 -12.99
N GLN A 101 2.86 -7.13 -13.34
CA GLN A 101 2.77 -6.67 -14.72
C GLN A 101 4.09 -6.07 -15.21
N ARG A 102 4.26 -6.01 -16.53
CA ARG A 102 5.47 -5.51 -17.19
C ARG A 102 5.09 -4.54 -18.31
N ASP A 103 6.04 -3.73 -18.71
CA ASP A 103 5.99 -2.89 -19.90
C ASP A 103 4.70 -2.07 -20.01
N GLN A 104 4.01 -2.15 -21.13
CA GLN A 104 2.80 -1.40 -21.41
C GLN A 104 1.67 -1.77 -20.44
N ALA A 105 1.50 -3.04 -20.08
CA ALA A 105 0.45 -3.47 -19.15
C ALA A 105 0.63 -2.85 -17.76
N HIS A 106 1.88 -2.73 -17.29
CA HIS A 106 2.19 -2.05 -16.04
C HIS A 106 1.78 -0.57 -16.05
N TRP A 107 2.06 0.14 -17.17
CA TRP A 107 1.65 1.52 -17.37
C TRP A 107 0.13 1.67 -17.47
N ASP A 108 -0.52 0.86 -18.29
CA ASP A 108 -1.96 0.93 -18.57
C ASP A 108 -2.79 0.71 -17.29
N ASN A 109 -2.33 -0.16 -16.40
CA ASN A 109 -2.98 -0.38 -15.12
C ASN A 109 -2.95 0.88 -14.23
N PHE A 110 -1.83 1.60 -14.16
CA PHE A 110 -1.79 2.87 -13.43
C PHE A 110 -2.73 3.91 -14.05
N GLN A 111 -2.73 4.03 -15.37
CA GLN A 111 -3.62 4.97 -16.05
C GLN A 111 -5.09 4.60 -15.84
N TRP A 112 -5.39 3.30 -15.76
CA TRP A 112 -6.73 2.85 -15.43
C TRP A 112 -7.12 3.25 -14.00
N VAL A 113 -6.29 3.00 -12.99
CA VAL A 113 -6.57 3.38 -11.60
C VAL A 113 -6.81 4.90 -11.50
N ARG A 114 -5.93 5.71 -12.10
CA ARG A 114 -6.08 7.18 -12.11
C ARG A 114 -7.42 7.63 -12.69
N ARG A 115 -7.86 7.03 -13.79
CA ARG A 115 -9.17 7.32 -14.38
C ARG A 115 -10.29 6.84 -13.48
N TYR A 116 -10.17 5.65 -12.91
CA TYR A 116 -11.19 5.05 -12.06
C TYR A 116 -11.50 5.90 -10.83
N ILE A 117 -10.48 6.41 -10.17
CA ILE A 117 -10.64 7.25 -8.97
C ILE A 117 -10.77 8.75 -9.28
N SER A 118 -10.95 9.14 -10.54
CA SER A 118 -10.88 10.55 -10.96
C SER A 118 -11.97 11.45 -10.38
N SER A 119 -13.11 10.90 -9.99
CA SER A 119 -14.19 11.65 -9.32
C SER A 119 -13.82 12.04 -7.87
N GLN A 120 -12.96 11.26 -7.22
CA GLN A 120 -12.45 11.52 -5.88
C GLN A 120 -10.95 11.15 -5.86
N PRO A 121 -10.09 11.97 -6.48
CA PRO A 121 -8.69 11.65 -6.67
C PRO A 121 -7.94 11.58 -5.33
N ARG A 122 -7.11 10.56 -5.21
CA ARG A 122 -6.28 10.31 -4.02
C ARG A 122 -4.86 9.93 -4.44
N PRO A 123 -3.85 10.11 -3.58
CA PRO A 123 -2.50 9.62 -3.84
C PRO A 123 -2.50 8.12 -4.14
N ILE A 124 -1.69 7.71 -5.10
CA ILE A 124 -1.45 6.31 -5.44
C ILE A 124 -0.07 5.94 -4.89
N ASN A 125 0.03 4.81 -4.22
CA ASN A 125 1.24 4.32 -3.59
C ASN A 125 1.62 2.93 -4.08
N THR A 126 2.92 2.66 -4.19
CA THR A 126 3.45 1.32 -4.39
C THR A 126 4.69 1.10 -3.53
N VAL A 127 4.76 -0.04 -2.87
CA VAL A 127 5.93 -0.46 -2.08
C VAL A 127 6.68 -1.63 -2.71
N LYS A 128 6.36 -1.99 -3.96
CA LYS A 128 6.87 -3.19 -4.63
C LYS A 128 7.42 -2.89 -6.02
N THR A 129 8.53 -2.17 -6.11
CA THR A 129 9.33 -2.08 -7.33
C THR A 129 10.40 -3.16 -7.25
N TYR A 130 10.15 -4.31 -7.91
CA TYR A 130 11.06 -5.45 -7.90
C TYR A 130 12.16 -5.36 -8.94
N GLY A 131 13.22 -6.14 -8.74
CA GLY A 131 14.33 -6.35 -9.67
C GLY A 131 15.58 -5.54 -9.36
N ALA A 132 15.50 -4.51 -8.51
CA ALA A 132 16.67 -3.71 -8.15
C ALA A 132 17.82 -4.60 -7.63
N ASP A 133 19.02 -4.36 -8.19
CA ASP A 133 20.25 -5.06 -7.87
C ASP A 133 20.18 -6.59 -8.07
N GLY A 134 19.41 -7.02 -9.08
CA GLY A 134 19.22 -8.43 -9.38
C GLY A 134 18.33 -9.16 -8.38
N GLY A 135 17.49 -8.42 -7.65
CA GLY A 135 16.52 -8.99 -6.72
C GLY A 135 15.40 -9.77 -7.40
N ARG A 136 14.47 -10.21 -6.58
CA ARG A 136 13.34 -11.03 -7.02
C ARG A 136 12.54 -10.37 -8.13
N HIS A 137 12.06 -11.16 -9.10
CA HIS A 137 11.14 -10.77 -10.15
C HIS A 137 11.66 -9.75 -11.16
N GLY A 138 12.92 -9.80 -11.53
CA GLY A 138 13.42 -8.99 -12.62
C GLY A 138 14.91 -8.67 -12.53
N THR A 139 15.33 -7.76 -13.37
CA THR A 139 16.68 -7.21 -13.41
C THR A 139 16.69 -5.78 -12.89
N THR A 140 17.88 -5.23 -12.64
CA THR A 140 18.04 -3.82 -12.26
C THR A 140 17.39 -2.89 -13.29
N ASN A 141 17.54 -3.17 -14.61
CA ASN A 141 16.89 -2.37 -15.65
C ASN A 141 15.36 -2.43 -15.57
N ASN A 142 14.78 -3.60 -15.32
CA ASN A 142 13.33 -3.70 -15.13
C ASN A 142 12.84 -2.88 -13.93
N ALA A 143 13.62 -2.85 -12.85
CA ALA A 143 13.28 -2.06 -11.68
C ALA A 143 13.36 -0.55 -11.96
N ILE A 144 14.39 -0.10 -12.69
CA ILE A 144 14.57 1.30 -13.10
C ILE A 144 13.43 1.73 -14.04
N ASP A 145 13.10 0.91 -15.04
CA ASP A 145 11.98 1.17 -15.96
C ASP A 145 10.65 1.27 -15.19
N SER A 146 10.42 0.37 -14.24
CA SER A 146 9.21 0.42 -13.40
C SER A 146 9.19 1.65 -12.52
N TRP A 147 10.33 2.05 -11.96
CA TRP A 147 10.48 3.27 -11.16
C TRP A 147 10.07 4.50 -11.96
N TRP A 148 10.59 4.65 -13.17
CA TRP A 148 10.24 5.79 -14.04
C TRP A 148 8.78 5.77 -14.45
N ARG A 149 8.20 4.59 -14.71
CA ARG A 149 6.75 4.48 -14.96
C ARG A 149 5.92 4.89 -13.75
N HIS A 150 6.36 4.56 -12.53
CA HIS A 150 5.70 5.04 -11.31
C HIS A 150 5.73 6.56 -11.25
N LEU A 151 6.89 7.16 -11.39
CA LEU A 151 7.07 8.60 -11.29
C LEU A 151 6.27 9.36 -12.36
N LEU A 152 6.47 9.00 -13.63
CA LEU A 152 5.78 9.63 -14.76
C LEU A 152 4.29 9.27 -14.81
N GLY A 153 3.90 8.12 -14.27
CA GLY A 153 2.52 7.69 -14.12
C GLY A 153 1.74 8.41 -13.02
N GLY A 154 2.42 9.24 -12.22
CA GLY A 154 1.80 10.03 -11.16
C GLY A 154 1.55 9.25 -9.87
N VAL A 155 2.38 8.24 -9.59
CA VAL A 155 2.42 7.57 -8.29
C VAL A 155 3.06 8.52 -7.28
N ALA A 156 2.39 8.77 -6.17
CA ALA A 156 2.84 9.72 -5.14
C ALA A 156 3.99 9.17 -4.28
N SER A 157 4.07 7.85 -4.16
CA SER A 157 5.12 7.18 -3.40
C SER A 157 5.46 5.83 -4.03
N ALA A 158 6.73 5.56 -4.25
CA ALA A 158 7.24 4.29 -4.75
C ALA A 158 8.46 3.83 -3.95
N ARG A 159 8.63 2.53 -3.80
CA ARG A 159 9.76 1.93 -3.08
C ARG A 159 10.31 0.71 -3.81
N PHE A 160 11.63 0.61 -3.93
CA PHE A 160 12.28 -0.63 -4.31
C PHE A 160 12.09 -1.70 -3.23
N HIS A 161 11.86 -2.92 -3.65
CA HIS A 161 11.49 -4.02 -2.76
C HIS A 161 12.45 -5.20 -2.91
N ARG A 162 12.92 -5.69 -1.75
CA ARG A 162 13.79 -6.86 -1.64
C ARG A 162 15.05 -6.82 -2.51
N PRO A 163 15.90 -5.78 -2.44
CA PRO A 163 17.23 -5.89 -2.99
C PRO A 163 17.98 -7.06 -2.30
N PRO A 164 18.86 -7.78 -3.00
CA PRO A 164 19.52 -8.98 -2.46
C PRO A 164 20.27 -8.75 -1.14
N THR A 165 20.82 -7.56 -0.99
CA THR A 165 21.61 -7.21 0.20
C THR A 165 20.76 -6.93 1.43
N GLY A 166 19.47 -6.62 1.27
CA GLY A 166 18.58 -6.21 2.35
C GLY A 166 18.93 -4.89 3.05
N LEU A 167 20.04 -4.27 2.73
CA LEU A 167 20.60 -3.11 3.43
C LEU A 167 20.60 -1.82 2.61
N GLY A 168 19.93 -1.80 1.47
CA GLY A 168 19.88 -0.62 0.60
C GLY A 168 20.09 -0.96 -0.86
N LEU A 169 20.23 0.05 -1.67
CA LEU A 169 20.37 -0.06 -3.12
C LEU A 169 21.83 0.13 -3.52
N SER A 170 22.23 -0.51 -4.62
CA SER A 170 23.52 -0.25 -5.23
C SER A 170 23.68 1.18 -5.70
N GLU A 171 24.93 1.60 -5.92
CA GLU A 171 25.23 2.92 -6.48
C GLU A 171 24.56 3.16 -7.83
N LEU A 172 24.49 2.12 -8.69
CA LEU A 172 23.81 2.19 -9.98
C LEU A 172 22.31 2.50 -9.81
N THR A 173 21.62 1.74 -8.95
CA THR A 173 20.19 1.95 -8.70
C THR A 173 19.95 3.30 -8.03
N MET A 174 20.80 3.70 -7.08
CA MET A 174 20.71 5.03 -6.44
C MET A 174 20.94 6.16 -7.41
N ALA A 175 21.91 6.05 -8.32
CA ALA A 175 22.17 7.06 -9.34
C ALA A 175 20.97 7.25 -10.26
N SER A 176 20.34 6.13 -10.67
CA SER A 176 19.14 6.14 -11.54
C SER A 176 17.92 6.78 -10.89
N VAL A 177 17.84 6.79 -9.56
CA VAL A 177 16.75 7.44 -8.81
C VAL A 177 17.02 8.94 -8.59
N LYS A 178 18.29 9.34 -8.61
CA LYS A 178 18.70 10.75 -8.43
C LYS A 178 18.66 11.56 -9.72
N ALA A 179 18.69 10.89 -10.87
CA ALA A 179 18.66 11.52 -12.18
C ALA A 179 17.27 12.07 -12.55
#